data_a40d90b22eece57b9848db61d79338f2
#
_entry.id   a40d90b22eece57b9848db61d79338f2
#
_cell.length_a   1.000
_cell.length_b   1.000
_cell.length_c   1.000
_cell.angle_alpha   90.00
_cell.angle_beta   90.00
_cell.angle_gamma   90.00
#
_symmetry.space_group_name_H-M   'P 1'
#
loop_
_entity.id
_entity.type
_entity.pdbx_description
1 polymer ?
#
loop_
_entity_poly.entity_id
_entity_poly.type
_entity_poly.pdbx_seq_one_letter_code
_entity_poly.pdbx_strand_id
1 'polypeptide(L)'
;RILVFAESEVRYLESLTSEARQSALAKAFRYAIPCVLITGGWAPPAELIEASDRFGIPLLRTAVSTPFAVAKIASVLDDELAVRDMMHGVLMDMLGLGVLILGESGIGKSECALDLVVRGHRLVADDTVEVRRRGETEVIGTCPDLTRYHMEVRGIGVLNIRDLFGVAATRTSKRVELVVQLERWDAHREHEDRLGLDEAHYEILGLSVPLVRIPVAPGRNIGVLVEVAARNQLLKARGHHAARALAGRLDRMLRGESAGVDETEPDESEQGGHD
;
A
#
# COMPACT_ATOMS: atom_id res chain seq x y z
N ARG A 1 -15.00 -16.88 14.25
CA ARG A 1 -15.30 -17.34 12.88
C ARG A 1 -16.78 -17.17 12.60
N ILE A 2 -17.15 -16.57 11.46
CA ILE A 2 -18.54 -16.48 10.97
C ILE A 2 -18.94 -17.84 10.41
N LEU A 3 -20.13 -18.32 10.75
CA LEU A 3 -20.71 -19.50 10.10
C LEU A 3 -21.48 -19.06 8.86
N VAL A 4 -21.16 -19.66 7.71
CA VAL A 4 -21.85 -19.41 6.45
C VAL A 4 -22.65 -20.62 6.04
N PHE A 5 -23.94 -20.44 5.81
CA PHE A 5 -24.84 -21.44 5.29
C PHE A 5 -25.19 -21.11 3.85
N ALA A 6 -24.80 -21.96 2.94
CA ALA A 6 -25.20 -21.95 1.55
C ALA A 6 -26.38 -22.92 1.32
N GLU A 7 -26.71 -23.21 0.08
CA GLU A 7 -27.74 -24.17 -0.30
C GLU A 7 -27.52 -25.54 0.33
N SER A 8 -26.28 -26.04 0.27
CA SER A 8 -25.91 -27.37 0.79
C SER A 8 -26.17 -27.53 2.28
N GLU A 9 -25.81 -26.52 3.08
CA GLU A 9 -25.99 -26.53 4.52
C GLU A 9 -27.47 -26.41 4.90
N VAL A 10 -28.22 -25.55 4.21
CA VAL A 10 -29.66 -25.38 4.43
C VAL A 10 -30.39 -26.68 4.09
N ARG A 11 -30.13 -27.27 2.92
CA ARG A 11 -30.75 -28.56 2.51
C ARG A 11 -30.34 -29.70 3.43
N TYR A 12 -29.11 -29.73 3.91
CA TYR A 12 -28.68 -30.72 4.90
C TYR A 12 -29.47 -30.58 6.20
N LEU A 13 -29.67 -29.36 6.71
CA LEU A 13 -30.49 -29.16 7.90
C LEU A 13 -31.93 -29.58 7.65
N GLU A 14 -32.51 -29.28 6.48
CA GLU A 14 -33.86 -29.71 6.11
C GLU A 14 -34.03 -31.22 6.01
N SER A 15 -32.97 -31.93 5.64
CA SER A 15 -32.99 -33.41 5.56
C SER A 15 -32.95 -34.13 6.92
N LEU A 16 -32.59 -33.42 8.01
CA LEU A 16 -32.57 -33.94 9.34
C LEU A 16 -33.98 -33.94 9.99
N THR A 17 -34.24 -34.85 10.90
CA THR A 17 -35.40 -34.72 11.78
C THR A 17 -35.28 -33.50 12.66
N SER A 18 -36.41 -32.95 13.17
CA SER A 18 -36.39 -31.72 14.00
C SER A 18 -35.47 -31.89 15.23
N GLU A 19 -35.51 -33.06 15.90
CA GLU A 19 -34.64 -33.39 17.06
C GLU A 19 -33.15 -33.40 16.67
N ALA A 20 -32.80 -34.03 15.55
CA ALA A 20 -31.43 -34.11 15.06
C ALA A 20 -30.91 -32.73 14.66
N ARG A 21 -31.75 -31.89 14.03
CA ARG A 21 -31.46 -30.52 13.64
C ARG A 21 -31.15 -29.64 14.86
N GLN A 22 -32.04 -29.70 15.88
CA GLN A 22 -31.83 -28.95 17.14
C GLN A 22 -30.53 -29.38 17.83
N SER A 23 -30.26 -30.69 17.88
CA SER A 23 -29.01 -31.22 18.49
C SER A 23 -27.76 -30.75 17.73
N ALA A 24 -27.79 -30.77 16.40
CA ALA A 24 -26.68 -30.31 15.57
C ALA A 24 -26.41 -28.84 15.77
N LEU A 25 -27.44 -27.99 15.74
CA LEU A 25 -27.36 -26.55 15.95
C LEU A 25 -26.86 -26.20 17.37
N ALA A 26 -27.40 -26.89 18.38
CA ALA A 26 -26.95 -26.69 19.76
C ALA A 26 -25.47 -27.05 19.97
N LYS A 27 -24.94 -28.06 19.26
CA LYS A 27 -23.51 -28.38 19.28
C LYS A 27 -22.67 -27.31 18.57
N ALA A 28 -23.11 -26.83 17.42
CA ALA A 28 -22.41 -25.80 16.67
C ALA A 28 -22.36 -24.46 17.45
N PHE A 29 -23.46 -24.08 18.08
CA PHE A 29 -23.62 -22.79 18.76
C PHE A 29 -23.04 -22.72 20.18
N ARG A 30 -22.42 -23.82 20.65
CA ARG A 30 -21.61 -23.79 21.89
C ARG A 30 -20.31 -23.02 21.75
N TYR A 31 -19.86 -22.82 20.53
CA TYR A 31 -18.65 -22.05 20.26
C TYR A 31 -19.01 -20.57 20.17
N ALA A 32 -18.04 -19.70 20.49
CA ALA A 32 -18.19 -18.26 20.32
C ALA A 32 -18.28 -17.91 18.83
N ILE A 33 -19.51 -17.81 18.30
CA ILE A 33 -19.81 -17.49 16.91
C ILE A 33 -20.34 -16.07 16.89
N PRO A 34 -19.69 -15.12 16.18
CA PRO A 34 -20.13 -13.72 16.13
C PRO A 34 -21.44 -13.54 15.35
N CYS A 35 -21.69 -14.36 14.33
CA CYS A 35 -22.95 -14.38 13.57
C CYS A 35 -23.03 -15.62 12.68
N VAL A 36 -24.25 -15.87 12.20
CA VAL A 36 -24.56 -16.82 11.14
C VAL A 36 -25.02 -16.06 9.91
N LEU A 37 -24.49 -16.38 8.74
CA LEU A 37 -24.85 -15.78 7.46
C LEU A 37 -25.45 -16.81 6.53
N ILE A 38 -26.67 -16.57 6.04
CA ILE A 38 -27.29 -17.38 4.99
C ILE A 38 -27.13 -16.63 3.65
N THR A 39 -26.55 -17.32 2.68
CA THR A 39 -26.28 -16.77 1.34
C THR A 39 -27.21 -17.34 0.28
N GLY A 40 -27.22 -16.74 -0.91
CA GLY A 40 -28.03 -17.21 -2.03
C GLY A 40 -29.56 -17.06 -1.87
N GLY A 41 -29.99 -16.26 -0.89
CA GLY A 41 -31.41 -15.98 -0.68
C GLY A 41 -32.23 -17.11 -0.02
N TRP A 42 -31.57 -18.18 0.43
CA TRP A 42 -32.25 -19.31 1.06
C TRP A 42 -32.95 -18.89 2.36
N ALA A 43 -34.11 -19.47 2.63
CA ALA A 43 -34.82 -19.22 3.87
C ALA A 43 -34.22 -20.09 5.01
N PRO A 44 -34.01 -19.54 6.20
CA PRO A 44 -33.55 -20.32 7.35
C PRO A 44 -34.66 -21.30 7.81
N PRO A 45 -34.33 -22.55 8.15
CA PRO A 45 -35.23 -23.43 8.89
C PRO A 45 -35.63 -22.79 10.21
N ALA A 46 -36.87 -23.06 10.68
CA ALA A 46 -37.40 -22.50 11.92
C ALA A 46 -36.47 -22.76 13.12
N GLU A 47 -35.96 -23.98 13.23
CA GLU A 47 -35.07 -24.37 14.31
C GLU A 47 -33.73 -23.63 14.31
N LEU A 48 -33.27 -23.17 13.13
CA LEU A 48 -32.07 -22.30 13.05
C LEU A 48 -32.34 -20.93 13.63
N ILE A 49 -33.55 -20.36 13.38
CA ILE A 49 -33.98 -19.09 13.97
C ILE A 49 -34.08 -19.23 15.50
N GLU A 50 -34.80 -20.24 15.96
CA GLU A 50 -34.97 -20.52 17.40
C GLU A 50 -33.63 -20.73 18.11
N ALA A 51 -32.72 -21.49 17.48
CA ALA A 51 -31.37 -21.69 18.04
C ALA A 51 -30.57 -20.38 18.08
N SER A 52 -30.62 -19.57 17.03
CA SER A 52 -29.95 -18.26 16.99
C SER A 52 -30.45 -17.33 18.10
N ASP A 53 -31.75 -17.23 18.29
CA ASP A 53 -32.37 -16.45 19.35
C ASP A 53 -31.99 -16.97 20.74
N ARG A 54 -32.04 -18.29 20.93
CA ARG A 54 -31.70 -18.93 22.21
C ARG A 54 -30.26 -18.70 22.64
N PHE A 55 -29.32 -18.71 21.67
CA PHE A 55 -27.90 -18.52 21.94
C PHE A 55 -27.44 -17.06 21.78
N GLY A 56 -28.34 -16.14 21.41
CA GLY A 56 -28.03 -14.72 21.20
C GLY A 56 -27.08 -14.49 20.03
N ILE A 57 -27.12 -15.34 18.99
CA ILE A 57 -26.26 -15.26 17.82
C ILE A 57 -27.02 -14.57 16.70
N PRO A 58 -26.53 -13.43 16.17
CA PRO A 58 -27.15 -12.75 15.04
C PRO A 58 -27.25 -13.64 13.81
N LEU A 59 -28.45 -13.73 13.23
CA LEU A 59 -28.74 -14.44 11.98
C LEU A 59 -28.97 -13.44 10.86
N LEU A 60 -28.09 -13.48 9.86
CA LEU A 60 -28.12 -12.58 8.71
C LEU A 60 -28.47 -13.38 7.45
N ARG A 61 -29.22 -12.75 6.53
CA ARG A 61 -29.57 -13.33 5.23
C ARG A 61 -29.23 -12.40 4.09
N THR A 62 -28.65 -12.93 3.02
CA THR A 62 -28.37 -12.18 1.79
C THR A 62 -28.74 -13.00 0.55
N ALA A 63 -29.20 -12.30 -0.49
CA ALA A 63 -29.44 -12.91 -1.80
C ALA A 63 -28.16 -13.15 -2.60
N VAL A 64 -27.03 -12.60 -2.14
CA VAL A 64 -25.74 -12.67 -2.82
C VAL A 64 -25.17 -14.10 -2.72
N SER A 65 -24.44 -14.51 -3.77
CA SER A 65 -23.76 -15.82 -3.80
C SER A 65 -22.70 -15.94 -2.71
N THR A 66 -22.48 -17.15 -2.22
CA THR A 66 -21.52 -17.43 -1.13
C THR A 66 -20.11 -16.91 -1.41
N PRO A 67 -19.49 -17.16 -2.58
CA PRO A 67 -18.12 -16.66 -2.83
C PRO A 67 -18.06 -15.14 -2.76
N PHE A 68 -19.05 -14.44 -3.29
CA PHE A 68 -19.08 -12.98 -3.28
C PHE A 68 -19.32 -12.44 -1.86
N ALA A 69 -20.23 -13.03 -1.08
CA ALA A 69 -20.49 -12.63 0.30
C ALA A 69 -19.25 -12.83 1.18
N VAL A 70 -18.57 -13.97 1.06
CA VAL A 70 -17.34 -14.27 1.79
C VAL A 70 -16.23 -13.28 1.42
N ALA A 71 -15.99 -13.04 0.13
CA ALA A 71 -14.97 -12.09 -0.32
C ALA A 71 -15.26 -10.66 0.19
N LYS A 72 -16.53 -10.23 0.15
CA LYS A 72 -16.91 -8.89 0.64
C LYS A 72 -16.73 -8.74 2.14
N ILE A 73 -17.14 -9.76 2.93
CA ILE A 73 -16.96 -9.74 4.39
C ILE A 73 -15.48 -9.79 4.75
N ALA A 74 -14.69 -10.65 4.10
CA ALA A 74 -13.25 -10.71 4.33
C ALA A 74 -12.60 -9.36 4.07
N SER A 75 -12.92 -8.70 2.95
CA SER A 75 -12.39 -7.36 2.64
C SER A 75 -12.75 -6.31 3.69
N VAL A 76 -13.98 -6.32 4.21
CA VAL A 76 -14.40 -5.38 5.26
C VAL A 76 -13.68 -5.68 6.58
N LEU A 77 -13.59 -6.95 6.96
CA LEU A 77 -12.89 -7.34 8.19
C LEU A 77 -11.39 -7.06 8.12
N ASP A 78 -10.77 -7.29 6.98
CA ASP A 78 -9.36 -6.94 6.75
C ASP A 78 -9.14 -5.43 6.92
N ASP A 79 -10.06 -4.60 6.46
CA ASP A 79 -9.98 -3.16 6.61
C ASP A 79 -10.24 -2.70 8.07
N GLU A 80 -11.23 -3.26 8.75
CA GLU A 80 -11.61 -2.87 10.12
C GLU A 80 -10.64 -3.41 11.18
N LEU A 81 -10.11 -4.61 10.99
CA LEU A 81 -9.19 -5.28 11.91
C LEU A 81 -7.71 -5.06 11.57
N ALA A 82 -7.42 -4.30 10.51
CA ALA A 82 -6.06 -3.98 10.11
C ALA A 82 -5.26 -3.36 11.26
N VAL A 83 -4.05 -3.81 11.45
CA VAL A 83 -3.09 -3.14 12.32
C VAL A 83 -2.82 -1.76 11.74
N ARG A 84 -2.97 -0.71 12.56
CA ARG A 84 -2.81 0.69 12.16
C ARG A 84 -1.79 1.37 13.05
N ASP A 85 -1.11 2.38 12.49
CA ASP A 85 -0.20 3.24 13.22
C ASP A 85 -0.22 4.64 12.60
N MET A 86 0.29 5.63 13.34
CA MET A 86 0.40 7.02 12.89
C MET A 86 1.88 7.37 12.75
N MET A 87 2.26 7.83 11.58
CA MET A 87 3.64 8.18 11.27
C MET A 87 3.76 9.68 10.97
N HIS A 88 4.76 10.35 11.56
CA HIS A 88 5.10 11.71 11.18
C HIS A 88 5.88 11.72 9.87
N GLY A 89 5.28 12.28 8.83
CA GLY A 89 5.87 12.31 7.51
C GLY A 89 4.93 12.86 6.46
N VAL A 90 5.36 12.79 5.22
CA VAL A 90 4.57 13.19 4.06
C VAL A 90 4.44 12.01 3.12
N LEU A 91 3.23 11.70 2.70
CA LEU A 91 2.97 10.66 1.72
C LEU A 91 2.59 11.27 0.38
N MET A 92 3.32 10.88 -0.66
CA MET A 92 3.12 11.34 -2.04
C MET A 92 2.81 10.15 -2.97
N ASP A 93 1.98 10.39 -4.00
CA ASP A 93 1.88 9.50 -5.16
C ASP A 93 2.72 10.08 -6.29
N MET A 94 3.85 9.46 -6.57
CA MET A 94 4.84 9.92 -7.55
C MET A 94 4.92 8.93 -8.71
N LEU A 95 4.42 9.31 -9.88
CA LEU A 95 4.40 8.45 -11.07
C LEU A 95 3.73 7.09 -10.86
N GLY A 96 2.77 7.02 -9.93
CA GLY A 96 2.13 5.78 -9.53
C GLY A 96 2.84 5.00 -8.42
N LEU A 97 4.00 5.46 -7.93
CA LEU A 97 4.71 4.92 -6.77
C LEU A 97 4.32 5.72 -5.51
N GLY A 98 4.01 5.03 -4.42
CA GLY A 98 3.78 5.66 -3.12
C GLY A 98 5.09 5.88 -2.38
N VAL A 99 5.43 7.14 -2.13
CA VAL A 99 6.66 7.56 -1.47
C VAL A 99 6.33 8.20 -0.13
N LEU A 100 6.81 7.59 0.95
CA LEU A 100 6.71 8.13 2.31
C LEU A 100 8.00 8.88 2.64
N ILE A 101 7.90 10.19 2.80
CA ILE A 101 9.02 11.07 3.15
C ILE A 101 9.05 11.26 4.67
N LEU A 102 10.10 10.79 5.30
CA LEU A 102 10.36 10.88 6.73
C LEU A 102 11.53 11.83 7.02
N GLY A 103 11.67 12.26 8.27
CA GLY A 103 12.77 13.08 8.73
C GLY A 103 12.35 13.95 9.92
N GLU A 104 13.32 14.58 10.57
CA GLU A 104 13.11 15.44 11.73
C GLU A 104 12.12 16.58 11.43
N SER A 105 11.45 17.08 12.48
CA SER A 105 10.60 18.27 12.34
C SER A 105 11.45 19.45 11.85
N GLY A 106 10.92 20.16 10.85
CA GLY A 106 11.60 21.34 10.27
C GLY A 106 12.73 21.02 9.30
N ILE A 107 12.92 19.79 8.87
CA ILE A 107 13.95 19.42 7.88
C ILE A 107 13.57 19.82 6.43
N GLY A 108 12.31 20.23 6.18
CA GLY A 108 11.84 20.63 4.85
C GLY A 108 10.95 19.60 4.16
N LYS A 109 10.27 18.71 4.90
CA LYS A 109 9.39 17.68 4.30
C LYS A 109 8.22 18.30 3.50
N SER A 110 7.48 19.23 4.12
CA SER A 110 6.32 19.88 3.48
C SER A 110 6.73 20.78 2.32
N GLU A 111 7.86 21.51 2.43
CA GLU A 111 8.42 22.30 1.35
C GLU A 111 8.84 21.42 0.16
N CYS A 112 9.47 20.28 0.44
CA CYS A 112 9.79 19.27 -0.58
C CYS A 112 8.53 18.74 -1.25
N ALA A 113 7.49 18.41 -0.47
CA ALA A 113 6.23 17.91 -1.00
C ALA A 113 5.51 18.96 -1.85
N LEU A 114 5.55 20.24 -1.47
CA LEU A 114 4.98 21.33 -2.26
C LEU A 114 5.70 21.47 -3.62
N ASP A 115 7.04 21.43 -3.63
CA ASP A 115 7.83 21.40 -4.88
C ASP A 115 7.42 20.23 -5.79
N LEU A 116 7.22 19.05 -5.20
CA LEU A 116 6.75 17.85 -5.92
C LEU A 116 5.32 18.01 -6.46
N VAL A 117 4.41 18.66 -5.71
CA VAL A 117 3.05 18.98 -6.20
C VAL A 117 3.11 19.92 -7.40
N VAL A 118 3.93 20.99 -7.33
CA VAL A 118 4.16 21.91 -8.45
C VAL A 118 4.70 21.19 -9.68
N ARG A 119 5.47 20.13 -9.50
CA ARG A 119 5.99 19.24 -10.59
C ARG A 119 4.95 18.24 -11.10
N GLY A 120 3.72 18.26 -10.58
CA GLY A 120 2.62 17.39 -11.04
C GLY A 120 2.46 16.06 -10.29
N HIS A 121 3.15 15.88 -9.17
CA HIS A 121 2.91 14.74 -8.29
C HIS A 121 1.72 15.02 -7.37
N ARG A 122 1.20 13.97 -6.71
CA ARG A 122 -0.03 14.06 -5.93
C ARG A 122 0.26 13.93 -4.44
N LEU A 123 -0.30 14.84 -3.65
CA LEU A 123 -0.28 14.75 -2.19
C LEU A 123 -1.31 13.72 -1.71
N VAL A 124 -0.92 12.86 -0.77
CA VAL A 124 -1.82 11.97 -0.05
C VAL A 124 -2.03 12.48 1.38
N ALA A 125 -0.94 12.75 2.11
CA ALA A 125 -0.98 13.27 3.47
C ALA A 125 0.25 14.12 3.75
N ASP A 126 0.09 15.18 4.55
CA ASP A 126 1.18 15.99 5.11
C ASP A 126 1.17 15.92 6.63
N ASP A 127 2.34 16.01 7.24
CA ASP A 127 2.62 15.96 8.67
C ASP A 127 2.28 14.63 9.33
N THR A 128 1.08 14.11 9.15
CA THR A 128 0.62 12.86 9.76
C THR A 128 0.04 11.92 8.72
N VAL A 129 0.61 10.72 8.65
CA VAL A 129 0.18 9.64 7.77
C VAL A 129 -0.37 8.50 8.62
N GLU A 130 -1.65 8.19 8.46
CA GLU A 130 -2.21 6.97 9.01
C GLU A 130 -1.82 5.80 8.11
N VAL A 131 -1.03 4.86 8.63
CA VAL A 131 -0.63 3.65 7.92
C VAL A 131 -1.40 2.45 8.44
N ARG A 132 -1.82 1.57 7.53
CA ARG A 132 -2.48 0.32 7.86
C ARG A 132 -1.89 -0.83 7.05
N ARG A 133 -1.81 -1.99 7.68
CA ARG A 133 -1.42 -3.22 7.00
C ARG A 133 -2.63 -3.77 6.24
N ARG A 134 -2.47 -4.06 4.96
CA ARG A 134 -3.46 -4.73 4.12
C ARG A 134 -2.93 -6.08 3.65
N GLY A 135 -3.57 -7.15 4.15
CA GLY A 135 -3.07 -8.50 3.92
C GLY A 135 -1.68 -8.71 4.51
N GLU A 136 -0.86 -9.52 3.84
CA GLU A 136 0.47 -9.89 4.33
C GLU A 136 1.62 -9.07 3.73
N THR A 137 1.34 -8.27 2.69
CA THR A 137 2.41 -7.68 1.85
C THR A 137 2.29 -6.18 1.61
N GLU A 138 1.21 -5.53 2.03
CA GLU A 138 0.98 -4.15 1.66
C GLU A 138 0.80 -3.24 2.88
N VAL A 139 1.45 -2.09 2.84
CA VAL A 139 1.19 -0.95 3.73
C VAL A 139 0.44 0.10 2.93
N ILE A 140 -0.74 0.48 3.39
CA ILE A 140 -1.55 1.55 2.80
C ILE A 140 -1.47 2.77 3.72
N GLY A 141 -1.09 3.91 3.14
CA GLY A 141 -1.11 5.20 3.84
C GLY A 141 -2.31 6.04 3.41
N THR A 142 -2.90 6.73 4.38
CA THR A 142 -4.02 7.65 4.22
C THR A 142 -3.78 8.92 5.02
N CYS A 143 -4.52 9.97 4.71
CA CYS A 143 -4.55 11.18 5.51
C CYS A 143 -5.71 11.11 6.50
N PRO A 144 -5.53 11.49 7.78
CA PRO A 144 -6.63 11.72 8.70
C PRO A 144 -7.66 12.70 8.11
N ASP A 145 -8.96 12.46 8.35
CA ASP A 145 -10.03 13.26 7.74
C ASP A 145 -9.91 14.76 8.04
N LEU A 146 -9.46 15.10 9.26
CA LEU A 146 -9.33 16.48 9.72
C LEU A 146 -8.31 17.29 8.91
N THR A 147 -7.19 16.69 8.52
CA THR A 147 -6.09 17.36 7.81
C THR A 147 -6.06 17.06 6.32
N ARG A 148 -7.10 16.39 5.81
CA ARG A 148 -7.18 15.96 4.41
C ARG A 148 -7.03 17.15 3.45
N TYR A 149 -6.11 17.02 2.49
CA TYR A 149 -5.75 18.01 1.48
C TYR A 149 -5.05 19.26 2.01
N HIS A 150 -4.83 19.37 3.31
CA HIS A 150 -4.13 20.50 3.90
C HIS A 150 -2.64 20.22 4.06
N MET A 151 -1.86 21.28 3.94
CA MET A 151 -0.41 21.28 4.11
C MET A 151 -0.01 22.52 4.88
N GLU A 152 0.86 22.38 5.87
CA GLU A 152 1.45 23.54 6.56
C GLU A 152 2.81 23.88 5.95
N VAL A 153 2.93 25.12 5.45
CA VAL A 153 4.19 25.64 4.90
C VAL A 153 4.64 26.83 5.73
N ARG A 154 5.83 26.75 6.29
CA ARG A 154 6.40 27.83 7.12
C ARG A 154 6.47 29.15 6.34
N GLY A 155 6.00 30.23 6.96
CA GLY A 155 5.97 31.56 6.37
C GLY A 155 4.78 31.85 5.45
N ILE A 156 4.00 30.82 5.06
CA ILE A 156 2.79 30.97 4.25
C ILE A 156 1.55 30.58 5.10
N GLY A 157 1.67 29.56 5.97
CA GLY A 157 0.57 29.05 6.78
C GLY A 157 -0.01 27.75 6.24
N VAL A 158 -1.28 27.49 6.55
CA VAL A 158 -2.00 26.28 6.11
C VAL A 158 -2.61 26.52 4.73
N LEU A 159 -2.27 25.64 3.80
CA LEU A 159 -2.73 25.66 2.40
C LEU A 159 -3.67 24.49 2.16
N ASN A 160 -4.72 24.69 1.36
CA ASN A 160 -5.49 23.60 0.79
C ASN A 160 -4.96 23.27 -0.62
N ILE A 161 -4.24 22.17 -0.75
CA ILE A 161 -3.59 21.75 -2.00
C ILE A 161 -4.61 21.45 -3.10
N ARG A 162 -5.76 20.91 -2.74
CA ARG A 162 -6.82 20.62 -3.70
C ARG A 162 -7.45 21.88 -4.30
N ASP A 163 -7.60 22.92 -3.49
CA ASP A 163 -8.16 24.19 -3.94
C ASP A 163 -7.15 24.98 -4.79
N LEU A 164 -5.86 24.90 -4.46
CA LEU A 164 -4.80 25.61 -5.17
C LEU A 164 -4.40 24.95 -6.50
N PHE A 165 -4.31 23.61 -6.53
CA PHE A 165 -3.75 22.88 -7.67
C PHE A 165 -4.76 21.93 -8.34
N GLY A 166 -6.00 21.89 -7.85
CA GLY A 166 -7.06 21.06 -8.40
C GLY A 166 -7.10 19.63 -7.83
N VAL A 167 -8.19 18.94 -8.13
CA VAL A 167 -8.46 17.56 -7.63
C VAL A 167 -7.36 16.58 -8.04
N ALA A 168 -6.76 16.79 -9.22
CA ALA A 168 -5.70 15.93 -9.75
C ALA A 168 -4.41 15.96 -8.93
N ALA A 169 -4.18 17.01 -8.13
CA ALA A 169 -3.00 17.19 -7.29
C ALA A 169 -3.08 16.42 -5.96
N THR A 170 -4.20 15.75 -5.67
CA THR A 170 -4.41 15.04 -4.41
C THR A 170 -4.90 13.61 -4.62
N ARG A 171 -4.67 12.77 -3.61
CA ARG A 171 -5.15 11.39 -3.55
C ARG A 171 -5.53 11.05 -2.12
N THR A 172 -6.54 10.20 -1.92
CA THR A 172 -7.04 9.86 -0.57
C THR A 172 -6.24 8.76 0.12
N SER A 173 -5.64 7.87 -0.64
CA SER A 173 -4.84 6.76 -0.13
C SER A 173 -3.82 6.28 -1.14
N LYS A 174 -2.71 5.73 -0.67
CA LYS A 174 -1.68 5.14 -1.52
C LYS A 174 -0.94 4.02 -0.78
N ARG A 175 -0.58 2.94 -1.49
CA ARG A 175 0.37 1.95 -0.99
C ARG A 175 1.72 2.60 -0.82
N VAL A 176 2.39 2.36 0.31
CA VAL A 176 3.77 2.80 0.56
C VAL A 176 4.72 1.79 -0.09
N GLU A 177 5.48 2.23 -1.06
CA GLU A 177 6.37 1.39 -1.89
C GLU A 177 7.83 1.82 -1.81
N LEU A 178 8.07 3.03 -1.29
CA LEU A 178 9.39 3.58 -1.02
C LEU A 178 9.33 4.47 0.22
N VAL A 179 10.31 4.36 1.09
CA VAL A 179 10.56 5.33 2.16
C VAL A 179 11.77 6.17 1.76
N VAL A 180 11.62 7.49 1.87
CA VAL A 180 12.72 8.45 1.72
C VAL A 180 12.96 9.08 3.08
N GLN A 181 14.11 8.82 3.69
CA GLN A 181 14.53 9.42 4.95
C GLN A 181 15.38 10.67 4.66
N LEU A 182 14.86 11.84 4.99
CA LEU A 182 15.64 13.07 4.97
C LEU A 182 16.46 13.16 6.23
N GLU A 183 17.78 13.38 6.07
CA GLU A 183 18.73 13.48 7.18
C GLU A 183 19.51 14.79 7.07
N ARG A 184 19.86 15.40 8.20
CA ARG A 184 20.75 16.58 8.17
C ARG A 184 22.11 16.18 7.62
N TRP A 185 22.67 17.03 6.76
CA TRP A 185 24.01 16.83 6.28
C TRP A 185 25.01 16.83 7.45
N ASP A 186 25.77 15.74 7.57
CA ASP A 186 26.89 15.63 8.50
C ASP A 186 28.17 15.36 7.70
N ALA A 187 29.11 16.32 7.75
CA ALA A 187 30.37 16.22 7.04
C ALA A 187 31.29 15.08 7.59
N HIS A 188 31.00 14.59 8.81
CA HIS A 188 31.79 13.56 9.46
C HIS A 188 31.24 12.14 9.27
N ARG A 189 30.04 12.00 8.71
CA ARG A 189 29.55 10.68 8.29
C ARG A 189 30.28 10.26 7.03
N GLU A 190 31.33 9.47 7.22
CA GLU A 190 31.99 8.75 6.14
C GLU A 190 30.95 7.84 5.45
N HIS A 191 30.82 8.00 4.24
CA HIS A 191 30.13 7.46 3.10
C HIS A 191 29.61 6.04 3.26
N GLU A 192 28.40 5.91 3.76
CA GLU A 192 27.53 4.79 3.46
C GLU A 192 27.36 4.71 1.92
N ASP A 193 27.60 3.55 1.39
CA ASP A 193 27.45 3.09 -0.01
C ASP A 193 27.16 4.16 -1.08
N ARG A 194 28.23 4.78 -1.64
CA ARG A 194 28.13 5.75 -2.75
C ARG A 194 27.58 5.13 -4.02
N LEU A 195 27.65 3.82 -4.18
CA LEU A 195 27.22 3.10 -5.38
C LEU A 195 25.75 2.68 -5.30
N GLY A 196 25.13 2.66 -4.10
CA GLY A 196 23.74 2.21 -3.92
C GLY A 196 23.58 0.72 -4.21
N LEU A 197 24.60 -0.10 -3.91
CA LEU A 197 24.58 -1.55 -4.06
C LEU A 197 23.77 -2.22 -2.96
N ASP A 198 23.84 -1.67 -1.73
CA ASP A 198 23.11 -2.17 -0.58
C ASP A 198 21.69 -1.61 -0.56
N GLU A 199 20.72 -2.50 -0.52
CA GLU A 199 19.31 -2.11 -0.43
C GLU A 199 18.91 -1.99 1.04
N ALA A 200 18.87 -0.75 1.54
CA ALA A 200 18.34 -0.46 2.86
C ALA A 200 16.81 -0.60 2.87
N HIS A 201 16.28 -1.00 4.02
CA HIS A 201 14.85 -1.17 4.23
C HIS A 201 14.38 -0.46 5.49
N TYR A 202 13.13 -0.05 5.50
CA TYR A 202 12.44 0.51 6.64
C TYR A 202 11.26 -0.39 7.01
N GLU A 203 11.12 -0.69 8.30
CA GLU A 203 10.04 -1.56 8.76
C GLU A 203 8.80 -0.75 9.13
N ILE A 204 7.64 -1.07 8.54
CA ILE A 204 6.34 -0.46 8.82
C ILE A 204 5.36 -1.59 9.11
N LEU A 205 4.80 -1.64 10.32
CA LEU A 205 3.82 -2.66 10.74
C LEU A 205 4.29 -4.12 10.47
N GLY A 206 5.60 -4.39 10.65
CA GLY A 206 6.21 -5.69 10.39
C GLY A 206 6.42 -6.01 8.90
N LEU A 207 6.29 -5.02 8.01
CA LEU A 207 6.56 -5.16 6.58
C LEU A 207 7.79 -4.33 6.19
N SER A 208 8.67 -4.94 5.41
CA SER A 208 9.92 -4.34 4.91
C SER A 208 9.65 -3.53 3.66
N VAL A 209 9.93 -2.22 3.69
CA VAL A 209 9.76 -1.28 2.57
C VAL A 209 11.14 -0.74 2.18
N PRO A 210 11.49 -0.67 0.87
CA PRO A 210 12.75 -0.08 0.42
C PRO A 210 12.97 1.31 0.99
N LEU A 211 14.21 1.62 1.41
CA LEU A 211 14.61 2.87 2.04
C LEU A 211 15.72 3.55 1.23
N VAL A 212 15.55 4.85 0.99
CA VAL A 212 16.61 5.74 0.48
C VAL A 212 16.85 6.85 1.49
N ARG A 213 18.12 7.09 1.87
CA ARG A 213 18.51 8.20 2.72
C ARG A 213 19.01 9.34 1.87
N ILE A 214 18.48 10.55 2.08
CA ILE A 214 18.85 11.75 1.34
C ILE A 214 19.35 12.80 2.33
N PRO A 215 20.64 13.15 2.29
CA PRO A 215 21.20 14.22 3.11
C PRO A 215 20.73 15.58 2.60
N VAL A 216 20.15 16.37 3.51
CA VAL A 216 19.67 17.73 3.28
C VAL A 216 20.80 18.72 3.58
N ALA A 217 21.22 19.46 2.57
CA ALA A 217 22.24 20.51 2.69
C ALA A 217 21.77 21.77 1.97
N PRO A 218 22.26 22.97 2.40
CA PRO A 218 21.98 24.21 1.68
C PRO A 218 22.36 24.12 0.19
N GLY A 219 21.48 24.62 -0.68
CA GLY A 219 21.69 24.64 -2.12
C GLY A 219 21.34 23.33 -2.86
N ARG A 220 20.98 22.26 -2.16
CA ARG A 220 20.48 21.02 -2.81
C ARG A 220 18.97 21.07 -3.03
N ASN A 221 18.53 20.77 -4.23
CA ASN A 221 17.10 20.63 -4.52
C ASN A 221 16.61 19.24 -4.08
N ILE A 222 15.98 19.19 -2.93
CA ILE A 222 15.51 17.92 -2.31
C ILE A 222 14.39 17.30 -3.15
N GLY A 223 13.47 18.11 -3.69
CA GLY A 223 12.37 17.61 -4.54
C GLY A 223 12.89 16.85 -5.76
N VAL A 224 13.93 17.36 -6.44
CA VAL A 224 14.58 16.65 -7.56
C VAL A 224 15.19 15.34 -7.10
N LEU A 225 15.88 15.31 -5.96
CA LEU A 225 16.51 14.08 -5.47
C LEU A 225 15.48 13.02 -5.11
N VAL A 226 14.38 13.40 -4.47
CA VAL A 226 13.27 12.50 -4.14
C VAL A 226 12.61 11.98 -5.42
N GLU A 227 12.40 12.85 -6.42
CA GLU A 227 11.83 12.42 -7.70
C GLU A 227 12.74 11.42 -8.43
N VAL A 228 14.05 11.67 -8.46
CA VAL A 228 15.03 10.74 -9.05
C VAL A 228 15.07 9.42 -8.28
N ALA A 229 15.01 9.44 -6.95
CA ALA A 229 14.94 8.23 -6.13
C ALA A 229 13.69 7.40 -6.47
N ALA A 230 12.53 8.05 -6.61
CA ALA A 230 11.28 7.38 -7.01
C ALA A 230 11.38 6.75 -8.42
N ARG A 231 11.94 7.48 -9.40
CA ARG A 231 12.18 6.96 -10.76
C ARG A 231 13.13 5.76 -10.76
N ASN A 232 14.22 5.85 -9.99
CA ASN A 232 15.17 4.75 -9.85
C ASN A 232 14.53 3.51 -9.21
N GLN A 233 13.67 3.70 -8.20
CA GLN A 233 12.91 2.60 -7.60
C GLN A 233 11.96 1.92 -8.58
N LEU A 234 11.28 2.70 -9.45
CA LEU A 234 10.44 2.15 -10.52
C LEU A 234 11.26 1.33 -11.53
N LEU A 235 12.48 1.75 -11.86
CA LEU A 235 13.40 0.99 -12.71
C LEU A 235 13.87 -0.29 -12.04
N LYS A 236 14.25 -0.23 -10.75
CA LYS A 236 14.61 -1.40 -9.94
C LYS A 236 13.49 -2.44 -9.90
N ALA A 237 12.24 -2.01 -9.69
CA ALA A 237 11.08 -2.89 -9.69
C ALA A 237 10.84 -3.59 -11.05
N ARG A 238 11.38 -3.04 -12.14
CA ARG A 238 11.37 -3.64 -13.49
C ARG A 238 12.63 -4.46 -13.80
N GLY A 239 13.51 -4.66 -12.81
CA GLY A 239 14.76 -5.42 -12.97
C GLY A 239 15.96 -4.61 -13.47
N HIS A 240 15.84 -3.28 -13.62
CA HIS A 240 16.94 -2.43 -14.06
C HIS A 240 17.73 -1.88 -12.86
N HIS A 241 18.89 -2.44 -12.57
CA HIS A 241 19.77 -2.06 -11.47
C HIS A 241 21.06 -1.42 -12.01
N ALA A 242 21.08 -0.10 -12.20
CA ALA A 242 22.23 0.61 -12.80
C ALA A 242 23.55 0.37 -12.05
N ALA A 243 23.54 0.38 -10.70
CA ALA A 243 24.70 0.13 -9.89
C ALA A 243 25.25 -1.29 -10.07
N ARG A 244 24.38 -2.31 -10.08
CA ARG A 244 24.77 -3.71 -10.32
C ARG A 244 25.31 -3.90 -11.73
N ALA A 245 24.69 -3.25 -12.72
CA ALA A 245 25.17 -3.29 -14.12
C ALA A 245 26.57 -2.67 -14.26
N LEU A 246 26.81 -1.53 -13.59
CA LEU A 246 28.12 -0.87 -13.57
C LEU A 246 29.17 -1.75 -12.87
N ALA A 247 28.87 -2.27 -11.68
CA ALA A 247 29.76 -3.16 -10.93
C ALA A 247 30.11 -4.42 -11.76
N GLY A 248 29.14 -5.04 -12.40
CA GLY A 248 29.39 -6.21 -13.27
C GLY A 248 30.22 -5.89 -14.52
N ARG A 249 30.13 -4.65 -15.07
CA ARG A 249 31.03 -4.22 -16.15
C ARG A 249 32.45 -4.02 -15.64
N LEU A 250 32.61 -3.39 -14.47
CA LEU A 250 33.90 -3.17 -13.85
C LEU A 250 34.62 -4.50 -13.54
N ASP A 251 33.89 -5.47 -12.97
CA ASP A 251 34.44 -6.80 -12.67
C ASP A 251 34.91 -7.54 -13.93
N ARG A 252 34.17 -7.45 -15.04
CA ARG A 252 34.57 -8.02 -16.33
C ARG A 252 35.83 -7.36 -16.89
N MET A 253 35.91 -6.04 -16.80
CA MET A 253 37.12 -5.30 -17.22
C MET A 253 38.33 -5.70 -16.39
N LEU A 254 38.17 -5.85 -15.06
CA LEU A 254 39.28 -6.25 -14.17
C LEU A 254 39.76 -7.70 -14.39
N ARG A 255 38.87 -8.57 -14.86
CA ARG A 255 39.20 -9.97 -15.24
C ARG A 255 39.79 -10.10 -16.64
N GLY A 256 39.92 -9.01 -17.41
CA GLY A 256 40.44 -9.03 -18.76
C GLY A 256 39.49 -9.65 -19.80
N GLU A 257 38.22 -9.82 -19.46
CA GLU A 257 37.19 -10.26 -20.38
C GLU A 257 36.78 -9.06 -21.25
N SER A 258 37.17 -9.05 -22.55
CA SER A 258 36.79 -7.98 -23.47
C SER A 258 35.26 -7.91 -23.60
N ALA A 259 34.71 -6.72 -23.46
CA ALA A 259 33.31 -6.45 -23.70
C ALA A 259 32.94 -6.81 -25.16
N GLY A 260 32.23 -7.91 -25.37
CA GLY A 260 31.47 -8.11 -26.58
C GLY A 260 30.46 -6.96 -26.69
N VAL A 261 30.61 -6.15 -27.73
CA VAL A 261 29.71 -5.05 -28.10
C VAL A 261 28.38 -5.68 -28.41
N ASP A 262 27.41 -5.59 -27.50
CA ASP A 262 26.02 -5.92 -27.80
C ASP A 262 25.38 -4.67 -28.44
N GLU A 263 25.74 -4.49 -29.75
CA GLU A 263 25.07 -3.55 -30.65
C GLU A 263 23.76 -4.18 -31.10
N THR A 264 22.71 -3.99 -30.33
CA THR A 264 21.34 -4.05 -30.85
C THR A 264 20.73 -2.65 -30.75
N GLU A 265 21.23 -1.75 -31.60
CA GLU A 265 20.40 -0.65 -32.09
C GLU A 265 19.36 -1.25 -33.04
N PRO A 266 18.06 -0.96 -32.89
CA PRO A 266 17.09 -1.31 -33.91
C PRO A 266 17.37 -0.47 -35.15
N ASP A 267 17.64 -1.13 -36.26
CA ASP A 267 17.77 -0.59 -37.61
C ASP A 267 16.48 0.16 -38.02
N GLU A 268 16.56 1.51 -37.95
CA GLU A 268 15.57 2.39 -38.56
C GLU A 268 15.90 2.69 -40.03
N SER A 269 15.99 1.66 -40.88
CA SER A 269 16.08 1.85 -42.29
C SER A 269 15.30 0.78 -43.06
N GLU A 270 13.99 1.02 -43.21
CA GLU A 270 13.20 0.59 -44.36
C GLU A 270 11.77 1.11 -44.27
N GLN A 271 11.53 2.33 -44.73
CA GLN A 271 10.29 2.71 -45.38
C GLN A 271 10.56 3.93 -46.31
N GLY A 272 11.05 3.61 -47.44
CA GLY A 272 11.13 4.52 -48.59
C GLY A 272 10.78 3.77 -49.86
N GLY A 273 9.57 4.07 -50.40
CA GLY A 273 9.30 3.89 -51.84
C GLY A 273 8.39 2.72 -52.22
N HIS A 274 7.14 2.99 -52.54
CA HIS A 274 6.57 2.91 -53.89
C HIS A 274 5.04 3.02 -53.87
N ASP A 275 4.61 3.93 -54.76
CA ASP A 275 3.30 4.14 -55.43
C ASP A 275 2.11 4.55 -54.59
#